data_ba6d26f3700d0ef992c4c14a0eb986a2
#
_entry.id   ba6d26f3700d0ef992c4c14a0eb986a2
#
_cell.length_a   1.000
_cell.length_b   1.000
_cell.length_c   1.000
_cell.angle_alpha   90.00
_cell.angle_beta   90.00
_cell.angle_gamma   90.00
#
_symmetry.space_group_name_H-M   'P 1'
#
loop_
_entity.id
_entity.type
_entity.pdbx_description
1 polymer ?
#
loop_
_entity_poly.entity_id
_entity_poly.type
_entity_poly.pdbx_seq_one_letter_code
_entity_poly.pdbx_strand_id
1 'polypeptide(L)'
;MTTLPVLLVTGASRGLGRGVAVEAAAQGLSIAVNYASNREAAAETVALCRRAAPSGSQQFVAIAADIGRREDRQHLVDETLAAFGRIDALVNNAGIAPRVRADITEASEESFEEVLRTNLQGPYFLTQRVARHWLQERYPATLPGGFKIVYVTSISAATASVNRGDYCISKAGLAMASKLWAARLAAEGVQVLELRPGIMATDMTAGVKAKYDALIADGLVPQRRWGTPEDVGRAVRAILAGAFPFSTGEVIYLDGGFHISRL
;
A
#
# COMPACT_ATOMS: atom_id res chain seq x y z
N MET A 1 -11.63 -2.35 -28.55
CA MET A 1 -11.80 -1.56 -27.30
C MET A 1 -10.51 -1.71 -26.51
N THR A 2 -9.82 -0.62 -26.21
CA THR A 2 -8.64 -0.67 -25.33
C THR A 2 -9.10 -1.00 -23.93
N THR A 3 -8.64 -2.13 -23.39
CA THR A 3 -8.90 -2.53 -22.00
C THR A 3 -8.24 -1.54 -21.05
N LEU A 4 -9.01 -0.94 -20.12
CA LEU A 4 -8.46 -0.03 -19.10
C LEU A 4 -7.57 -0.80 -18.11
N PRO A 5 -6.48 -0.20 -17.64
CA PRO A 5 -5.64 -0.81 -16.62
C PRO A 5 -6.39 -0.96 -15.29
N VAL A 6 -6.09 -2.04 -14.57
CA VAL A 6 -6.72 -2.40 -13.30
C VAL A 6 -5.72 -2.37 -12.18
N LEU A 7 -6.04 -1.63 -11.11
CA LEU A 7 -5.25 -1.56 -9.88
C LEU A 7 -5.99 -2.26 -8.73
N LEU A 8 -5.34 -3.21 -8.10
CA LEU A 8 -5.76 -3.78 -6.81
C LEU A 8 -5.06 -3.04 -5.67
N VAL A 9 -5.82 -2.41 -4.77
CA VAL A 9 -5.30 -1.72 -3.57
C VAL A 9 -5.79 -2.41 -2.32
N THR A 10 -4.87 -2.91 -1.49
CA THR A 10 -5.24 -3.51 -0.21
C THR A 10 -5.43 -2.47 0.90
N GLY A 11 -6.42 -2.68 1.79
CA GLY A 11 -6.74 -1.75 2.86
C GLY A 11 -7.15 -0.37 2.35
N ALA A 12 -7.94 -0.33 1.27
CA ALA A 12 -8.29 0.90 0.55
C ALA A 12 -9.58 1.58 1.02
N SER A 13 -10.24 1.06 2.07
CA SER A 13 -11.48 1.67 2.58
C SER A 13 -11.30 3.05 3.21
N ARG A 14 -10.10 3.38 3.68
CA ARG A 14 -9.76 4.67 4.32
C ARG A 14 -8.26 4.96 4.25
N GLY A 15 -7.85 6.12 4.81
CA GLY A 15 -6.45 6.49 4.99
C GLY A 15 -5.64 6.49 3.70
N LEU A 16 -4.41 6.01 3.75
CA LEU A 16 -3.47 6.03 2.62
C LEU A 16 -3.99 5.25 1.41
N GLY A 17 -4.58 4.07 1.64
CA GLY A 17 -5.14 3.25 0.57
C GLY A 17 -6.30 3.91 -0.17
N ARG A 18 -7.15 4.69 0.53
CA ARG A 18 -8.18 5.52 -0.10
C ARG A 18 -7.55 6.59 -1.00
N GLY A 19 -6.53 7.31 -0.49
CA GLY A 19 -5.83 8.32 -1.28
C GLY A 19 -5.22 7.73 -2.55
N VAL A 20 -4.62 6.54 -2.45
CA VAL A 20 -4.09 5.79 -3.60
C VAL A 20 -5.19 5.44 -4.60
N ALA A 21 -6.31 4.89 -4.13
CA ALA A 21 -7.42 4.48 -4.99
C ALA A 21 -8.01 5.67 -5.76
N VAL A 22 -8.22 6.82 -5.10
CA VAL A 22 -8.79 8.03 -5.71
C VAL A 22 -7.84 8.65 -6.74
N GLU A 23 -6.55 8.78 -6.42
CA GLU A 23 -5.56 9.32 -7.36
C GLU A 23 -5.36 8.42 -8.60
N ALA A 24 -5.39 7.09 -8.42
CA ALA A 24 -5.33 6.16 -9.54
C ALA A 24 -6.62 6.19 -10.39
N ALA A 25 -7.80 6.34 -9.77
CA ALA A 25 -9.06 6.53 -10.48
C ALA A 25 -9.02 7.81 -11.34
N ALA A 26 -8.51 8.92 -10.80
CA ALA A 26 -8.33 10.19 -11.53
C ALA A 26 -7.36 10.06 -12.71
N GLN A 27 -6.44 9.07 -12.68
CA GLN A 27 -5.51 8.77 -13.78
C GLN A 27 -6.13 7.88 -14.88
N GLY A 28 -7.33 7.34 -14.67
CA GLY A 28 -8.01 6.53 -15.67
C GLY A 28 -8.03 5.02 -15.40
N LEU A 29 -7.59 4.55 -14.22
CA LEU A 29 -7.59 3.13 -13.88
C LEU A 29 -8.95 2.67 -13.32
N SER A 30 -9.30 1.43 -13.58
CA SER A 30 -10.31 0.69 -12.82
C SER A 30 -9.72 0.18 -11.52
N ILE A 31 -10.49 0.19 -10.41
CA ILE A 31 -9.94 -0.05 -9.07
C ILE A 31 -10.70 -1.17 -8.35
N ALA A 32 -9.96 -2.19 -7.90
CA ALA A 32 -10.41 -3.13 -6.87
C ALA A 32 -10.04 -2.55 -5.48
N VAL A 33 -11.05 -2.11 -4.75
CA VAL A 33 -10.93 -1.52 -3.41
C VAL A 33 -11.06 -2.64 -2.38
N ASN A 34 -9.94 -3.18 -1.90
CA ASN A 34 -9.99 -4.20 -0.85
C ASN A 34 -10.17 -3.57 0.53
N TYR A 35 -10.97 -4.22 1.37
CA TYR A 35 -11.19 -3.91 2.77
C TYR A 35 -11.37 -5.18 3.61
N ALA A 36 -11.05 -5.13 4.92
CA ALA A 36 -11.23 -6.29 5.80
C ALA A 36 -12.64 -6.36 6.40
N SER A 37 -13.14 -5.26 6.98
CA SER A 37 -14.39 -5.29 7.76
C SER A 37 -15.33 -4.11 7.52
N ASN A 38 -14.83 -2.92 7.23
CA ASN A 38 -15.68 -1.72 7.10
C ASN A 38 -16.18 -1.54 5.67
N ARG A 39 -17.36 -2.12 5.38
CA ARG A 39 -18.05 -2.07 4.09
C ARG A 39 -18.47 -0.64 3.70
N GLU A 40 -18.94 0.14 4.66
CA GLU A 40 -19.44 1.50 4.41
C GLU A 40 -18.29 2.42 3.99
N ALA A 41 -17.18 2.37 4.70
CA ALA A 41 -15.99 3.14 4.33
C ALA A 41 -15.42 2.72 2.95
N ALA A 42 -15.53 1.43 2.59
CA ALA A 42 -15.14 0.96 1.26
C ALA A 42 -16.09 1.46 0.17
N ALA A 43 -17.41 1.46 0.43
CA ALA A 43 -18.40 2.03 -0.49
C ALA A 43 -18.20 3.54 -0.70
N GLU A 44 -17.83 4.28 0.35
CA GLU A 44 -17.44 5.69 0.25
C GLU A 44 -16.23 5.87 -0.67
N THR A 45 -15.19 5.04 -0.51
CA THR A 45 -14.01 5.08 -1.38
C THR A 45 -14.37 4.82 -2.84
N VAL A 46 -15.24 3.83 -3.12
CA VAL A 46 -15.75 3.58 -4.47
C VAL A 46 -16.48 4.80 -5.03
N ALA A 47 -17.30 5.47 -4.21
CA ALA A 47 -18.01 6.70 -4.63
C ALA A 47 -17.02 7.84 -4.93
N LEU A 48 -15.96 7.99 -4.13
CA LEU A 48 -14.88 8.95 -4.37
C LEU A 48 -14.16 8.67 -5.70
N CYS A 49 -13.80 7.40 -5.96
CA CYS A 49 -13.18 6.98 -7.21
C CYS A 49 -14.07 7.31 -8.41
N ARG A 50 -15.38 7.04 -8.33
CA ARG A 50 -16.33 7.38 -9.40
C ARG A 50 -16.40 8.89 -9.67
N ARG A 51 -16.31 9.72 -8.63
CA ARG A 51 -16.30 11.19 -8.80
C ARG A 51 -14.98 11.70 -9.40
N ALA A 52 -13.87 11.04 -9.11
CA ALA A 52 -12.54 11.42 -9.61
C ALA A 52 -12.26 10.90 -11.03
N ALA A 53 -13.02 9.91 -11.49
CA ALA A 53 -12.84 9.24 -12.77
C ALA A 53 -13.01 10.21 -13.97
N PRO A 54 -12.06 10.26 -14.92
CA PRO A 54 -12.17 11.10 -16.10
C PRO A 54 -13.18 10.58 -17.14
N SER A 55 -13.61 9.33 -17.04
CA SER A 55 -14.59 8.73 -17.97
C SER A 55 -15.53 7.77 -17.26
N GLY A 56 -16.71 7.53 -17.84
CA GLY A 56 -17.71 6.58 -17.33
C GLY A 56 -17.40 5.10 -17.62
N SER A 57 -16.32 4.80 -18.34
CA SER A 57 -15.95 3.42 -18.69
C SER A 57 -15.15 2.69 -17.60
N GLN A 58 -14.65 3.41 -16.61
CA GLN A 58 -13.92 2.82 -15.48
C GLN A 58 -14.86 2.08 -14.53
N GLN A 59 -14.37 1.00 -13.95
CA GLN A 59 -15.10 0.21 -12.97
C GLN A 59 -14.43 0.29 -11.60
N PHE A 60 -15.24 0.30 -10.55
CA PHE A 60 -14.79 0.39 -9.16
C PHE A 60 -15.58 -0.60 -8.32
N VAL A 61 -14.89 -1.61 -7.76
CA VAL A 61 -15.51 -2.70 -6.99
C VAL A 61 -14.88 -2.76 -5.60
N ALA A 62 -15.71 -2.82 -4.56
CA ALA A 62 -15.26 -3.08 -3.20
C ALA A 62 -15.26 -4.59 -2.93
N ILE A 63 -14.13 -5.16 -2.50
CA ILE A 63 -13.96 -6.58 -2.24
C ILE A 63 -13.55 -6.80 -0.78
N ALA A 64 -14.39 -7.53 -0.03
CA ALA A 64 -14.13 -7.89 1.36
C ALA A 64 -13.13 -9.05 1.42
N ALA A 65 -11.97 -8.83 2.04
CA ALA A 65 -10.97 -9.87 2.27
C ALA A 65 -9.97 -9.42 3.34
N ASP A 66 -9.73 -10.25 4.33
CA ASP A 66 -8.62 -10.10 5.28
C ASP A 66 -7.35 -10.72 4.68
N ILE A 67 -6.40 -9.89 4.26
CA ILE A 67 -5.17 -10.39 3.64
C ILE A 67 -4.31 -11.23 4.57
N GLY A 68 -4.53 -11.19 5.88
CA GLY A 68 -3.92 -12.09 6.86
C GLY A 68 -4.38 -13.54 6.69
N ARG A 69 -5.53 -13.80 6.06
CA ARG A 69 -6.09 -15.13 5.85
C ARG A 69 -5.78 -15.67 4.46
N ARG A 70 -5.40 -16.94 4.39
CA ARG A 70 -5.01 -17.57 3.12
C ARG A 70 -6.15 -17.61 2.10
N GLU A 71 -7.33 -18.00 2.57
CA GLU A 71 -8.52 -18.17 1.75
C GLU A 71 -8.98 -16.82 1.20
N ASP A 72 -8.93 -15.76 2.03
CA ASP A 72 -9.33 -14.42 1.65
C ASP A 72 -8.38 -13.81 0.60
N ARG A 73 -7.08 -14.13 0.66
CA ARG A 73 -6.12 -13.72 -0.40
C ARG A 73 -6.42 -14.36 -1.75
N GLN A 74 -6.87 -15.64 -1.74
CA GLN A 74 -7.31 -16.30 -2.96
C GLN A 74 -8.58 -15.62 -3.49
N HIS A 75 -9.59 -15.51 -2.64
CA HIS A 75 -10.86 -14.85 -2.95
C HIS A 75 -10.65 -13.45 -3.52
N LEU A 76 -9.76 -12.64 -2.92
CA LEU A 76 -9.48 -11.28 -3.39
C LEU A 76 -8.97 -11.24 -4.84
N VAL A 77 -8.06 -12.14 -5.20
CA VAL A 77 -7.52 -12.21 -6.57
C VAL A 77 -8.59 -12.71 -7.52
N ASP A 78 -9.32 -13.77 -7.15
CA ASP A 78 -10.37 -14.37 -7.99
C ASP A 78 -11.50 -13.38 -8.26
N GLU A 79 -11.99 -12.67 -7.26
CA GLU A 79 -13.03 -11.63 -7.41
C GLU A 79 -12.53 -10.44 -8.25
N THR A 80 -11.25 -10.05 -8.09
CA THR A 80 -10.67 -9.00 -8.92
C THR A 80 -10.65 -9.43 -10.39
N LEU A 81 -10.21 -10.64 -10.66
CA LEU A 81 -10.17 -11.19 -12.02
C LEU A 81 -11.58 -11.41 -12.60
N ALA A 82 -12.52 -11.87 -11.79
CA ALA A 82 -13.93 -12.01 -12.21
C ALA A 82 -14.56 -10.66 -12.59
N ALA A 83 -14.27 -9.60 -11.82
CA ALA A 83 -14.83 -8.27 -12.07
C ALA A 83 -14.20 -7.54 -13.26
N PHE A 84 -12.89 -7.71 -13.48
CA PHE A 84 -12.14 -6.87 -14.42
C PHE A 84 -11.44 -7.64 -15.55
N GLY A 85 -11.30 -8.97 -15.43
CA GLY A 85 -10.59 -9.81 -16.37
C GLY A 85 -9.06 -9.69 -16.34
N ARG A 86 -8.50 -8.78 -15.51
CA ARG A 86 -7.06 -8.52 -15.41
C ARG A 86 -6.67 -7.83 -14.12
N ILE A 87 -5.37 -7.83 -13.84
CA ILE A 87 -4.71 -7.00 -12.82
C ILE A 87 -3.45 -6.42 -13.48
N ASP A 88 -3.26 -5.11 -13.48
CA ASP A 88 -2.08 -4.46 -14.05
C ASP A 88 -1.14 -3.94 -12.98
N ALA A 89 -1.69 -3.62 -11.81
CA ALA A 89 -0.90 -3.18 -10.66
C ALA A 89 -1.47 -3.69 -9.34
N LEU A 90 -0.58 -3.89 -8.37
CA LEU A 90 -0.89 -4.24 -6.99
C LEU A 90 -0.26 -3.21 -6.05
N VAL A 91 -1.07 -2.59 -5.18
CA VAL A 91 -0.58 -1.78 -4.06
C VAL A 91 -0.83 -2.53 -2.75
N ASN A 92 0.23 -3.04 -2.16
CA ASN A 92 0.26 -3.64 -0.84
C ASN A 92 0.29 -2.54 0.22
N ASN A 93 -0.88 -2.02 0.59
CA ASN A 93 -1.03 -0.93 1.54
C ASN A 93 -1.61 -1.39 2.88
N ALA A 94 -2.43 -2.44 2.92
CA ALA A 94 -3.05 -2.91 4.15
C ALA A 94 -2.00 -3.18 5.25
N GLY A 95 -2.29 -2.73 6.44
CA GLY A 95 -1.45 -2.94 7.61
C GLY A 95 -2.12 -2.43 8.88
N ILE A 96 -1.71 -3.00 9.99
CA ILE A 96 -2.18 -2.66 11.33
C ILE A 96 -1.01 -2.25 12.23
N ALA A 97 -1.29 -1.41 13.22
CA ALA A 97 -0.44 -1.22 14.38
C ALA A 97 -0.82 -2.24 15.45
N PRO A 98 0.05 -2.55 16.42
CA PRO A 98 -0.36 -3.33 17.58
C PRO A 98 -1.52 -2.65 18.30
N ARG A 99 -2.47 -3.44 18.81
CA ARG A 99 -3.66 -2.93 19.54
C ARG A 99 -3.26 -2.19 20.80
N VAL A 100 -2.24 -2.71 21.48
CA VAL A 100 -1.60 -2.10 22.66
C VAL A 100 -0.14 -1.83 22.31
N ARG A 101 0.29 -0.60 22.49
CA ARG A 101 1.71 -0.25 22.34
C ARG A 101 2.43 -0.61 23.64
N ALA A 102 2.97 -1.81 23.69
CA ALA A 102 3.76 -2.30 24.82
C ALA A 102 5.26 -2.15 24.55
N ASP A 103 6.05 -1.97 25.59
CA ASP A 103 7.50 -2.11 25.49
C ASP A 103 7.85 -3.52 25.00
N ILE A 104 8.97 -3.67 24.29
CA ILE A 104 9.37 -4.98 23.74
C ILE A 104 9.61 -6.05 24.80
N THR A 105 9.84 -5.66 26.06
CA THR A 105 9.95 -6.59 27.20
C THR A 105 8.60 -7.13 27.67
N GLU A 106 7.50 -6.48 27.28
CA GLU A 106 6.13 -6.77 27.73
C GLU A 106 5.18 -7.10 26.57
N ALA A 107 5.65 -6.99 25.31
CA ALA A 107 4.83 -7.28 24.13
C ALA A 107 4.48 -8.77 24.06
N SER A 108 3.20 -9.09 23.77
CA SER A 108 2.76 -10.47 23.73
C SER A 108 3.03 -11.13 22.35
N GLU A 109 3.17 -12.47 22.36
CA GLU A 109 3.34 -13.26 21.14
C GLU A 109 2.13 -13.14 20.21
N GLU A 110 0.90 -13.03 20.74
CA GLU A 110 -0.32 -12.89 19.96
C GLU A 110 -0.33 -11.56 19.18
N SER A 111 0.15 -10.45 19.80
CA SER A 111 0.31 -9.16 19.10
C SER A 111 1.32 -9.29 17.98
N PHE A 112 2.45 -9.92 18.24
CA PHE A 112 3.50 -10.16 17.26
C PHE A 112 2.98 -10.97 16.07
N GLU A 113 2.28 -12.08 16.32
CA GLU A 113 1.70 -12.92 15.28
C GLU A 113 0.64 -12.20 14.46
N GLU A 114 -0.29 -11.46 15.10
CA GLU A 114 -1.33 -10.70 14.41
C GLU A 114 -0.73 -9.66 13.47
N VAL A 115 0.25 -8.90 13.97
CA VAL A 115 0.91 -7.85 13.18
C VAL A 115 1.73 -8.42 12.03
N LEU A 116 2.53 -9.48 12.27
CA LEU A 116 3.30 -10.10 11.19
C LEU A 116 2.41 -10.78 10.16
N ARG A 117 1.36 -11.45 10.58
CA ARG A 117 0.41 -12.10 9.68
C ARG A 117 -0.23 -11.09 8.72
N THR A 118 -0.65 -9.93 9.22
CA THR A 118 -1.30 -8.92 8.41
C THR A 118 -0.30 -8.11 7.59
N ASN A 119 0.79 -7.62 8.24
CA ASN A 119 1.68 -6.65 7.61
C ASN A 119 2.77 -7.27 6.72
N LEU A 120 3.12 -8.54 6.95
CA LEU A 120 4.22 -9.21 6.25
C LEU A 120 3.74 -10.44 5.47
N GLN A 121 3.15 -11.42 6.15
CA GLN A 121 2.72 -12.66 5.51
C GLN A 121 1.64 -12.40 4.46
N GLY A 122 0.66 -11.54 4.79
CA GLY A 122 -0.43 -11.15 3.89
C GLY A 122 0.06 -10.63 2.55
N PRO A 123 0.76 -9.49 2.50
CA PRO A 123 1.24 -8.91 1.26
C PRO A 123 2.27 -9.79 0.52
N TYR A 124 3.11 -10.55 1.23
CA TYR A 124 4.06 -11.47 0.61
C TYR A 124 3.35 -12.53 -0.24
N PHE A 125 2.36 -13.21 0.33
CA PHE A 125 1.64 -14.28 -0.38
C PHE A 125 0.55 -13.76 -1.34
N LEU A 126 0.00 -12.56 -1.11
CA LEU A 126 -0.86 -11.92 -2.10
C LEU A 126 -0.05 -11.57 -3.36
N THR A 127 1.13 -10.99 -3.19
CA THR A 127 2.05 -10.72 -4.30
C THR A 127 2.40 -12.00 -5.05
N GLN A 128 2.65 -13.11 -4.34
CA GLN A 128 2.93 -14.39 -4.99
C GLN A 128 1.79 -14.84 -5.91
N ARG A 129 0.53 -14.66 -5.47
CA ARG A 129 -0.64 -15.06 -6.28
C ARG A 129 -0.78 -14.21 -7.53
N VAL A 130 -0.66 -12.88 -7.38
CA VAL A 130 -0.74 -11.94 -8.50
C VAL A 130 0.43 -12.19 -9.48
N ALA A 131 1.64 -12.36 -8.99
CA ALA A 131 2.81 -12.64 -9.82
C ALA A 131 2.65 -13.97 -10.58
N ARG A 132 2.16 -15.03 -9.93
CA ARG A 132 1.88 -16.32 -10.60
C ARG A 132 0.86 -16.15 -11.72
N HIS A 133 -0.20 -15.39 -11.50
CA HIS A 133 -1.18 -15.09 -12.54
C HIS A 133 -0.52 -14.41 -13.75
N TRP A 134 0.28 -13.36 -13.55
CA TRP A 134 0.99 -12.69 -14.65
C TRP A 134 1.94 -13.61 -15.41
N LEU A 135 2.67 -14.47 -14.71
CA LEU A 135 3.61 -15.41 -15.32
C LEU A 135 2.94 -16.54 -16.13
N GLN A 136 1.71 -16.92 -15.75
CA GLN A 136 0.94 -17.96 -16.40
C GLN A 136 0.15 -17.44 -17.60
N GLU A 137 -0.61 -16.35 -17.43
CA GLU A 137 -1.53 -15.83 -18.44
C GLU A 137 -0.84 -14.99 -19.53
N ARG A 138 0.29 -14.38 -19.22
CA ARG A 138 1.15 -13.62 -20.15
C ARG A 138 0.42 -12.59 -21.02
N TYR A 139 -0.67 -11.99 -20.53
CA TYR A 139 -1.31 -10.89 -21.26
C TYR A 139 -0.42 -9.63 -21.24
N PRO A 140 -0.50 -8.77 -22.28
CA PRO A 140 0.31 -7.56 -22.33
C PRO A 140 -0.07 -6.59 -21.21
N ALA A 141 0.92 -5.99 -20.57
CA ALA A 141 0.69 -4.90 -19.64
C ALA A 141 0.14 -3.68 -20.37
N THR A 142 -0.77 -2.96 -19.73
CA THR A 142 -1.36 -1.71 -20.27
C THR A 142 -0.74 -0.46 -19.68
N LEU A 143 -0.02 -0.60 -18.56
CA LEU A 143 0.69 0.51 -17.93
C LEU A 143 2.05 0.77 -18.59
N PRO A 144 2.48 2.05 -18.68
CA PRO A 144 3.81 2.38 -19.15
C PRO A 144 4.91 1.66 -18.34
N GLY A 145 5.80 0.96 -19.04
CA GLY A 145 6.91 0.23 -18.42
C GLY A 145 6.50 -1.06 -17.69
N GLY A 146 5.36 -1.69 -18.04
CA GLY A 146 4.98 -3.01 -17.56
C GLY A 146 4.11 -3.02 -16.30
N PHE A 147 3.95 -4.20 -15.72
CA PHE A 147 3.20 -4.40 -14.47
C PHE A 147 3.86 -3.69 -13.29
N LYS A 148 3.07 -3.31 -12.27
CA LYS A 148 3.57 -2.57 -11.11
C LYS A 148 3.18 -3.23 -9.80
N ILE A 149 4.14 -3.33 -8.88
CA ILE A 149 3.89 -3.66 -7.48
C ILE A 149 4.44 -2.53 -6.62
N VAL A 150 3.62 -2.00 -5.73
CA VAL A 150 4.02 -0.98 -4.77
C VAL A 150 3.80 -1.52 -3.36
N TYR A 151 4.84 -1.48 -2.54
CA TYR A 151 4.76 -1.79 -1.12
C TYR A 151 4.72 -0.51 -0.30
N VAL A 152 3.66 -0.32 0.47
CA VAL A 152 3.57 0.78 1.43
C VAL A 152 4.08 0.27 2.78
N THR A 153 5.34 0.57 3.07
CA THR A 153 5.99 0.19 4.31
C THR A 153 5.80 1.26 5.40
N SER A 154 6.85 1.82 5.93
CA SER A 154 6.89 2.91 6.91
C SER A 154 8.34 3.32 7.13
N ILE A 155 8.57 4.54 7.63
CA ILE A 155 9.85 4.91 8.23
C ILE A 155 10.30 3.89 9.29
N SER A 156 9.37 3.23 9.97
CA SER A 156 9.64 2.16 10.96
C SER A 156 10.31 0.91 10.37
N ALA A 157 10.44 0.80 9.05
CA ALA A 157 11.25 -0.24 8.43
C ALA A 157 12.76 -0.05 8.66
N ALA A 158 13.19 1.17 9.01
CA ALA A 158 14.59 1.53 9.26
C ALA A 158 14.80 2.32 10.56
N THR A 159 13.73 2.65 11.29
CA THR A 159 13.79 3.44 12.53
C THR A 159 13.18 2.64 13.67
N ALA A 160 13.95 2.44 14.74
CA ALA A 160 13.51 1.67 15.89
C ALA A 160 12.48 2.43 16.74
N SER A 161 11.52 1.69 17.28
CA SER A 161 10.55 2.17 18.27
C SER A 161 10.22 1.04 19.22
N VAL A 162 10.78 1.10 20.43
CA VAL A 162 10.72 0.02 21.45
C VAL A 162 9.31 -0.31 21.92
N ASN A 163 8.36 0.60 21.77
CA ASN A 163 6.95 0.39 22.14
C ASN A 163 6.05 -0.09 21.00
N ARG A 164 6.62 -0.64 19.94
CA ARG A 164 5.94 -1.27 18.78
C ARG A 164 6.94 -2.10 17.97
N GLY A 165 7.71 -2.94 18.64
CA GLY A 165 8.75 -3.77 18.03
C GLY A 165 8.22 -4.68 16.93
N ASP A 166 7.06 -5.31 17.14
CA ASP A 166 6.32 -6.12 16.19
C ASP A 166 6.04 -5.37 14.87
N TYR A 167 5.55 -4.13 14.97
CA TYR A 167 5.32 -3.28 13.79
C TYR A 167 6.63 -2.96 13.05
N CYS A 168 7.68 -2.57 13.77
CA CYS A 168 8.98 -2.28 13.16
C CYS A 168 9.53 -3.50 12.42
N ILE A 169 9.50 -4.68 13.05
CA ILE A 169 9.95 -5.94 12.45
C ILE A 169 9.11 -6.28 11.21
N SER A 170 7.78 -6.14 11.29
CA SER A 170 6.89 -6.40 10.16
C SER A 170 7.20 -5.51 8.96
N LYS A 171 7.48 -4.22 9.19
CA LYS A 171 7.80 -3.25 8.13
C LYS A 171 9.21 -3.42 7.58
N ALA A 172 10.18 -3.81 8.39
CA ALA A 172 11.52 -4.19 7.94
C ALA A 172 11.48 -5.46 7.08
N GLY A 173 10.72 -6.49 7.50
CA GLY A 173 10.49 -7.70 6.72
C GLY A 173 9.78 -7.39 5.38
N LEU A 174 8.79 -6.50 5.39
CA LEU A 174 8.09 -6.07 4.18
C LEU A 174 9.00 -5.32 3.21
N ALA A 175 9.92 -4.49 3.71
CA ALA A 175 10.94 -3.81 2.91
C ALA A 175 11.88 -4.82 2.23
N MET A 176 12.29 -5.88 2.94
CA MET A 176 13.06 -6.97 2.34
C MET A 176 12.24 -7.74 1.30
N ALA A 177 10.96 -8.02 1.57
CA ALA A 177 10.06 -8.66 0.61
C ALA A 177 9.94 -7.86 -0.70
N SER A 178 9.87 -6.53 -0.63
CA SER A 178 9.87 -5.65 -1.81
C SER A 178 11.11 -5.89 -2.68
N LYS A 179 12.30 -5.93 -2.08
CA LYS A 179 13.56 -6.18 -2.80
C LYS A 179 13.62 -7.58 -3.43
N LEU A 180 13.16 -8.60 -2.70
CA LEU A 180 13.12 -9.98 -3.20
C LEU A 180 12.20 -10.10 -4.43
N TRP A 181 11.02 -9.49 -4.37
CA TRP A 181 10.09 -9.48 -5.50
C TRP A 181 10.61 -8.63 -6.67
N ALA A 182 11.29 -7.51 -6.40
CA ALA A 182 11.94 -6.71 -7.43
C ALA A 182 13.00 -7.52 -8.19
N ALA A 183 13.92 -8.17 -7.47
CA ALA A 183 14.96 -9.00 -8.05
C ALA A 183 14.38 -10.17 -8.87
N ARG A 184 13.31 -10.83 -8.37
CA ARG A 184 12.70 -11.99 -9.04
C ARG A 184 11.93 -11.60 -10.30
N LEU A 185 11.26 -10.45 -10.32
CA LEU A 185 10.29 -10.11 -11.36
C LEU A 185 10.79 -9.09 -12.38
N ALA A 186 11.97 -8.49 -12.19
CA ALA A 186 12.51 -7.46 -13.09
C ALA A 186 12.59 -7.95 -14.56
N ALA A 187 13.11 -9.16 -14.78
CA ALA A 187 13.22 -9.75 -16.12
C ALA A 187 11.86 -10.11 -16.75
N GLU A 188 10.80 -10.14 -15.96
CA GLU A 188 9.42 -10.44 -16.41
C GLU A 188 8.61 -9.17 -16.72
N GLY A 189 9.26 -8.00 -16.76
CA GLY A 189 8.59 -6.73 -17.05
C GLY A 189 7.72 -6.20 -15.90
N VAL A 190 8.03 -6.58 -14.65
CA VAL A 190 7.33 -6.09 -13.46
C VAL A 190 8.24 -5.15 -12.68
N GLN A 191 7.80 -3.92 -12.51
CA GLN A 191 8.47 -2.95 -11.65
C GLN A 191 7.94 -3.07 -10.22
N VAL A 192 8.85 -3.16 -9.24
CA VAL A 192 8.51 -3.23 -7.82
C VAL A 192 9.18 -2.07 -7.09
N LEU A 193 8.40 -1.24 -6.38
CA LEU A 193 8.91 -0.09 -5.62
C LEU A 193 8.34 -0.10 -4.19
N GLU A 194 9.11 0.45 -3.27
CA GLU A 194 8.74 0.67 -1.88
C GLU A 194 8.42 2.15 -1.65
N LEU A 195 7.24 2.46 -1.10
CA LEU A 195 6.94 3.76 -0.52
C LEU A 195 7.09 3.68 0.99
N ARG A 196 7.82 4.62 1.57
CA ARG A 196 8.12 4.67 3.00
C ARG A 196 7.55 5.93 3.65
N PRO A 197 6.24 5.92 4.00
CA PRO A 197 5.60 7.06 4.66
C PRO A 197 6.19 7.33 6.03
N GLY A 198 6.24 8.63 6.39
CA GLY A 198 6.57 9.11 7.72
C GLY A 198 5.34 9.31 8.61
N ILE A 199 5.19 10.51 9.18
CA ILE A 199 4.06 10.89 10.04
C ILE A 199 2.91 11.36 9.16
N MET A 200 1.87 10.52 9.05
CA MET A 200 0.74 10.74 8.15
C MET A 200 -0.55 11.04 8.93
N ALA A 201 -1.34 11.98 8.44
CA ALA A 201 -2.66 12.31 8.99
C ALA A 201 -3.69 11.24 8.56
N THR A 202 -3.90 10.26 9.43
CA THR A 202 -4.83 9.14 9.24
C THR A 202 -5.50 8.78 10.56
N ASP A 203 -6.55 7.95 10.52
CA ASP A 203 -7.21 7.45 11.74
C ASP A 203 -6.22 6.72 12.69
N MET A 204 -5.22 6.05 12.13
CA MET A 204 -4.18 5.33 12.91
C MET A 204 -3.35 6.27 13.79
N THR A 205 -3.24 7.55 13.41
CA THR A 205 -2.46 8.57 14.12
C THR A 205 -3.33 9.56 14.89
N ALA A 206 -4.65 9.48 14.79
CA ALA A 206 -5.58 10.41 15.44
C ALA A 206 -5.36 10.53 16.96
N GLY A 207 -5.18 9.39 17.64
CA GLY A 207 -4.96 9.34 19.09
C GLY A 207 -3.65 9.97 19.60
N VAL A 208 -2.71 10.25 18.70
CA VAL A 208 -1.40 10.87 19.03
C VAL A 208 -1.19 12.22 18.34
N LYS A 209 -2.27 12.78 17.75
CA LYS A 209 -2.19 13.98 16.92
C LYS A 209 -1.58 15.17 17.66
N ALA A 210 -2.07 15.51 18.85
CA ALA A 210 -1.58 16.66 19.62
C ALA A 210 -0.08 16.57 19.95
N LYS A 211 0.42 15.36 20.27
CA LYS A 211 1.85 15.12 20.49
C LYS A 211 2.66 15.43 19.23
N TYR A 212 2.22 14.92 18.09
CA TYR A 212 2.97 15.13 16.84
C TYR A 212 2.80 16.53 16.26
N ASP A 213 1.68 17.22 16.51
CA ASP A 213 1.53 18.64 16.14
C ASP A 213 2.66 19.49 16.75
N ALA A 214 2.93 19.33 18.06
CA ALA A 214 4.01 20.03 18.74
C ALA A 214 5.39 19.66 18.17
N LEU A 215 5.68 18.37 18.01
CA LEU A 215 6.97 17.90 17.48
C LEU A 215 7.22 18.34 16.03
N ILE A 216 6.20 18.36 15.19
CA ILE A 216 6.29 18.83 13.80
C ILE A 216 6.54 20.34 13.76
N ALA A 217 5.86 21.11 14.60
CA ALA A 217 6.08 22.54 14.73
C ALA A 217 7.52 22.85 15.19
N ASP A 218 8.07 22.02 16.09
CA ASP A 218 9.45 22.12 16.59
C ASP A 218 10.50 21.58 15.58
N GLY A 219 10.06 21.12 14.42
CA GLY A 219 10.94 20.71 13.30
C GLY A 219 11.35 19.26 13.26
N LEU A 220 10.65 18.34 13.96
CA LEU A 220 10.87 16.90 13.85
C LEU A 220 10.78 16.47 12.36
N VAL A 221 9.83 17.00 11.63
CA VAL A 221 9.70 16.84 10.18
C VAL A 221 10.22 18.11 9.50
N PRO A 222 11.26 18.07 8.67
CA PRO A 222 11.82 19.26 7.98
C PRO A 222 10.79 20.07 7.21
N GLN A 223 9.83 19.44 6.55
CA GLN A 223 8.74 20.13 5.85
C GLN A 223 7.68 20.75 6.78
N ARG A 224 7.78 20.57 8.09
CA ARG A 224 6.90 21.15 9.13
C ARG A 224 5.42 20.93 8.88
N ARG A 225 5.04 19.82 8.30
CA ARG A 225 3.64 19.42 8.09
C ARG A 225 3.44 17.93 8.24
N TRP A 226 2.21 17.53 8.45
CA TRP A 226 1.79 16.15 8.28
C TRP A 226 1.84 15.76 6.81
N GLY A 227 2.20 14.49 6.54
CA GLY A 227 1.88 13.89 5.26
C GLY A 227 0.39 13.55 5.18
N THR A 228 -0.17 13.48 3.98
CA THR A 228 -1.58 13.20 3.75
C THR A 228 -1.77 11.95 2.88
N PRO A 229 -2.97 11.34 2.86
CA PRO A 229 -3.28 10.26 1.93
C PRO A 229 -3.03 10.63 0.47
N GLU A 230 -3.26 11.87 0.09
CA GLU A 230 -3.04 12.41 -1.26
C GLU A 230 -1.56 12.45 -1.62
N ASP A 231 -0.65 12.74 -0.66
CA ASP A 231 0.81 12.71 -0.91
C ASP A 231 1.23 11.29 -1.36
N VAL A 232 0.71 10.24 -0.70
CA VAL A 232 0.99 8.85 -1.06
C VAL A 232 0.30 8.48 -2.38
N GLY A 233 -0.94 8.90 -2.57
CA GLY A 233 -1.71 8.69 -3.80
C GLY A 233 -0.98 9.26 -5.02
N ARG A 234 -0.48 10.49 -4.94
CA ARG A 234 0.29 11.15 -6.02
C ARG A 234 1.59 10.43 -6.33
N ALA A 235 2.30 9.90 -5.32
CA ALA A 235 3.49 9.11 -5.55
C ALA A 235 3.17 7.81 -6.29
N VAL A 236 2.12 7.09 -5.89
CA VAL A 236 1.64 5.91 -6.62
C VAL A 236 1.23 6.27 -8.06
N ARG A 237 0.50 7.36 -8.24
CA ARG A 237 0.12 7.87 -9.57
C ARG A 237 1.33 8.10 -10.48
N ALA A 238 2.41 8.69 -9.97
CA ALA A 238 3.65 8.87 -10.72
C ALA A 238 4.29 7.54 -11.13
N ILE A 239 4.29 6.54 -10.23
CA ILE A 239 4.77 5.18 -10.52
C ILE A 239 3.93 4.53 -11.61
N LEU A 240 2.60 4.61 -11.52
CA LEU A 240 1.67 4.06 -12.50
C LEU A 240 1.79 4.75 -13.87
N ALA A 241 2.15 6.04 -13.89
CA ALA A 241 2.45 6.79 -15.11
C ALA A 241 3.81 6.42 -15.74
N GLY A 242 4.62 5.57 -15.10
CA GLY A 242 5.94 5.17 -15.62
C GLY A 242 7.04 6.22 -15.41
N ALA A 243 6.91 7.11 -14.41
CA ALA A 243 7.89 8.18 -14.15
C ALA A 243 9.30 7.67 -13.77
N PHE A 244 9.45 6.39 -13.44
CA PHE A 244 10.72 5.78 -13.03
C PHE A 244 11.08 4.59 -13.94
N PRO A 245 11.39 4.81 -15.23
CA PRO A 245 11.47 3.72 -16.22
C PRO A 245 12.64 2.75 -16.01
N PHE A 246 13.71 3.18 -15.33
CA PHE A 246 14.89 2.35 -15.05
C PHE A 246 15.15 2.21 -13.55
N SER A 247 14.08 1.90 -12.79
CA SER A 247 14.14 1.80 -11.32
C SER A 247 13.25 0.64 -10.86
N THR A 248 13.82 -0.28 -10.08
CA THR A 248 13.11 -1.35 -9.38
C THR A 248 13.83 -1.69 -8.08
N GLY A 249 13.11 -2.11 -7.04
CA GLY A 249 13.67 -2.39 -5.72
C GLY A 249 14.02 -1.15 -4.89
N GLU A 250 13.75 0.04 -5.40
CA GLU A 250 14.08 1.32 -4.77
C GLU A 250 13.05 1.74 -3.73
N VAL A 251 13.52 2.59 -2.81
CA VAL A 251 12.73 3.17 -1.72
C VAL A 251 12.48 4.65 -2.00
N ILE A 252 11.21 5.04 -2.00
CA ILE A 252 10.80 6.45 -2.06
C ILE A 252 10.29 6.86 -0.67
N TYR A 253 11.01 7.72 0.02
CA TYR A 253 10.58 8.28 1.29
C TYR A 253 9.52 9.34 1.08
N LEU A 254 8.39 9.19 1.78
CA LEU A 254 7.27 10.12 1.79
C LEU A 254 7.06 10.60 3.23
N ASP A 255 8.08 11.26 3.79
CA ASP A 255 8.17 11.55 5.22
C ASP A 255 8.55 13.01 5.53
N GLY A 256 8.56 13.88 4.52
CA GLY A 256 8.91 15.29 4.68
C GLY A 256 10.34 15.53 5.14
N GLY A 257 11.24 14.56 4.93
CA GLY A 257 12.64 14.60 5.35
C GLY A 257 12.89 14.08 6.76
N PHE A 258 11.90 13.42 7.38
CA PHE A 258 12.04 12.90 8.75
C PHE A 258 13.17 11.88 8.90
N HIS A 259 13.48 11.09 7.86
CA HIS A 259 14.57 10.12 7.86
C HIS A 259 15.99 10.73 7.81
N ILE A 260 16.11 12.03 7.49
CA ILE A 260 17.42 12.67 7.34
C ILE A 260 18.04 12.89 8.70
N SER A 261 19.21 12.27 8.94
CA SER A 261 20.01 12.57 10.14
C SER A 261 20.49 14.01 10.10
N ARG A 262 20.29 14.76 11.21
CA ARG A 262 20.66 16.18 11.33
C ARG A 262 21.54 16.38 12.56
N LEU A 263 22.48 17.30 12.45
CA LEU A 263 23.33 17.77 13.56
C LEU A 263 22.58 18.78 14.43
#